data_0db10dcddd0f54e718ea2a5bfb2c89ae
#
_entry.id   0db10dcddd0f54e718ea2a5bfb2c89ae
#
_cell.length_a   1.000
_cell.length_b   1.000
_cell.length_c   1.000
_cell.angle_alpha   90.00
_cell.angle_beta   90.00
_cell.angle_gamma   90.00
#
_symmetry.space_group_name_H-M   'P 1'
#
loop_
_entity.id
_entity.type
_entity.pdbx_description
1 polymer ?
#
loop_
_entity_poly.entity_id
_entity_poly.type
_entity_poly.pdbx_seq_one_letter_code
_entity_poly.pdbx_strand_id
1 'polypeptide(L)'
;PPGTGSRRVLGKQALRCQRLKDANYRSEQVESIVMKFVDEASITVFAGKGGNGCLSFRREKYVERGGPDGGDGGDGGSVIMEADSALNTMVDYRFQRQYRAESGEPGRGRNCTGKSGEDLVLKVPIGTTILDEDSGEVLGDLSTGGQQLVVARGGFHGLGNTRFKSSTNRAPRQTTPGTEGETRALKLELKVLADVGLLGLPNAGKSTFIRAVSSARPKVADYPFTTLVPNLGVVKVDAYRSFVVADIPGLIEGASEGAGLGIRFLKHLTRNRILLHIVDMAPWDGVEPADAAVAIVNELERFSPTLASRPRWLVLNKTDLIDAEVLAERRRAVI
;
A
#
# COMPACT_ATOMS: atom_id res chain seq x y z
N PRO A 1 9.43 45.30 58.15
CA PRO A 1 9.70 44.15 57.27
C PRO A 1 8.84 44.19 56.03
N PRO A 2 9.45 44.16 54.82
CA PRO A 2 8.68 44.12 53.60
C PRO A 2 8.77 42.78 52.93
N GLY A 3 7.63 42.28 52.40
CA GLY A 3 7.47 41.81 51.04
C GLY A 3 7.82 40.38 50.73
N THR A 4 6.89 39.41 51.02
CA THR A 4 6.94 38.01 50.52
C THR A 4 6.07 37.76 49.29
N GLY A 5 5.70 38.81 48.52
CA GLY A 5 4.76 38.69 47.37
C GLY A 5 5.36 38.39 46.00
N SER A 6 6.65 38.67 45.79
CA SER A 6 7.24 38.69 44.43
C SER A 6 7.73 37.34 43.90
N ARG A 7 8.07 36.36 44.74
CA ARG A 7 8.58 35.05 44.26
C ARG A 7 7.52 34.07 43.76
N ARG A 8 6.23 34.21 44.15
CA ARG A 8 5.15 33.32 43.67
C ARG A 8 4.63 33.64 42.28
N VAL A 9 4.77 34.87 41.80
CA VAL A 9 4.28 35.30 40.49
C VAL A 9 5.24 34.86 39.39
N LEU A 10 6.55 34.92 39.62
CA LEU A 10 7.57 34.47 38.67
C LEU A 10 7.52 32.94 38.40
N GLY A 11 7.23 32.14 39.43
CA GLY A 11 7.09 30.69 39.27
C GLY A 11 5.89 30.27 38.43
N LYS A 12 4.77 31.00 38.54
CA LYS A 12 3.55 30.69 37.70
C LYS A 12 3.70 31.11 36.24
N GLN A 13 4.44 32.20 35.98
CA GLN A 13 4.75 32.61 34.60
C GLN A 13 5.74 31.65 33.89
N ALA A 14 6.76 31.19 34.63
CA ALA A 14 7.72 30.22 34.10
C ALA A 14 7.04 28.87 33.74
N LEU A 15 6.15 28.35 34.61
CA LEU A 15 5.36 27.14 34.37
C LEU A 15 4.35 27.29 33.23
N ARG A 16 3.81 28.49 33.02
CA ARG A 16 2.90 28.77 31.90
C ARG A 16 3.66 28.86 30.58
N CYS A 17 4.87 29.42 30.57
CA CYS A 17 5.75 29.46 29.40
C CYS A 17 6.26 28.07 29.02
N GLN A 18 6.53 27.20 30.01
CA GLN A 18 6.94 25.82 29.77
C GLN A 18 5.81 25.00 29.19
N ARG A 19 4.56 25.09 29.70
CA ARG A 19 3.38 24.46 29.17
C ARG A 19 3.03 24.92 27.73
N LEU A 20 3.28 26.18 27.40
CA LEU A 20 3.08 26.69 26.04
C LEU A 20 4.17 26.18 25.08
N LYS A 21 5.39 26.01 25.53
CA LYS A 21 6.46 25.37 24.73
C LYS A 21 6.19 23.88 24.52
N ASP A 22 5.73 23.17 25.54
CA ASP A 22 5.36 21.74 25.43
C ASP A 22 4.11 21.54 24.58
N ALA A 23 3.16 22.47 24.57
CA ALA A 23 1.99 22.44 23.68
C ALA A 23 2.37 22.76 22.24
N ASN A 24 3.25 23.72 21.98
CA ASN A 24 3.78 24.00 20.65
C ASN A 24 4.67 22.85 20.14
N TYR A 25 5.49 22.26 21.01
CA TYR A 25 6.30 21.08 20.62
C TYR A 25 5.43 19.86 20.29
N ARG A 26 4.29 19.69 20.98
CA ARG A 26 3.31 18.64 20.62
C ARG A 26 2.52 18.98 19.35
N SER A 27 2.18 20.24 19.10
CA SER A 27 1.51 20.64 17.86
C SER A 27 2.46 20.55 16.66
N GLU A 28 3.75 20.86 16.80
CA GLU A 28 4.76 20.68 15.77
C GLU A 28 5.04 19.20 15.48
N GLN A 29 4.91 18.30 16.47
CA GLN A 29 4.99 16.86 16.25
C GLN A 29 3.74 16.26 15.58
N VAL A 30 2.58 16.87 15.76
CA VAL A 30 1.31 16.45 15.09
C VAL A 30 1.20 16.99 13.66
N GLU A 31 1.83 18.14 13.35
CA GLU A 31 1.84 18.70 11.99
C GLU A 31 2.83 18.04 11.03
N SER A 32 3.69 17.15 11.47
CA SER A 32 4.66 16.48 10.60
C SER A 32 4.34 15.01 10.29
N ILE A 33 3.07 14.60 10.32
CA ILE A 33 2.64 13.42 9.54
C ILE A 33 2.53 13.87 8.08
N VAL A 34 3.66 14.25 7.51
CA VAL A 34 3.86 14.28 6.07
C VAL A 34 3.66 12.84 5.63
N MET A 35 2.53 12.53 4.99
CA MET A 35 2.31 11.24 4.34
C MET A 35 3.43 11.05 3.32
N LYS A 36 4.52 10.40 3.78
CA LYS A 36 5.59 9.97 2.89
C LYS A 36 5.01 8.84 2.07
N PHE A 37 4.99 9.00 0.76
CA PHE A 37 4.70 7.89 -0.14
C PHE A 37 5.71 6.77 0.18
N VAL A 38 5.19 5.60 0.54
CA VAL A 38 5.99 4.43 0.87
C VAL A 38 5.73 3.40 -0.22
N ASP A 39 6.75 3.16 -1.01
CA ASP A 39 6.79 2.25 -2.15
C ASP A 39 7.38 0.88 -1.78
N GLU A 40 8.12 0.82 -0.66
CA GLU A 40 8.70 -0.41 -0.13
C GLU A 40 8.44 -0.51 1.37
N ALA A 41 8.08 -1.70 1.83
CA ALA A 41 7.93 -2.00 3.25
C ALA A 41 8.34 -3.45 3.53
N SER A 42 9.12 -3.66 4.60
CA SER A 42 9.44 -5.00 5.12
C SER A 42 8.57 -5.30 6.33
N ILE A 43 7.90 -6.45 6.32
CA ILE A 43 7.03 -6.92 7.38
C ILE A 43 7.32 -8.39 7.69
N THR A 44 7.05 -8.81 8.92
CA THR A 44 7.09 -10.21 9.32
C THR A 44 5.68 -10.68 9.62
N VAL A 45 5.27 -11.76 8.98
CA VAL A 45 3.96 -12.38 9.16
C VAL A 45 4.10 -13.72 9.89
N PHE A 46 3.19 -13.96 10.81
CA PHE A 46 3.11 -15.19 11.59
C PHE A 46 1.72 -15.79 11.38
N ALA A 47 1.65 -16.92 10.75
CA ALA A 47 0.39 -17.67 10.69
C ALA A 47 0.09 -18.33 12.06
N GLY A 48 -1.18 -18.61 12.29
CA GLY A 48 -1.64 -19.20 13.53
C GLY A 48 -1.14 -20.64 13.71
N LYS A 49 -0.81 -21.01 14.92
CA LYS A 49 -0.51 -22.41 15.28
C LYS A 49 -1.79 -23.22 15.31
N GLY A 50 -1.76 -24.49 14.89
CA GLY A 50 -2.85 -25.45 15.11
C GLY A 50 -3.03 -25.79 16.59
N GLY A 51 -4.28 -25.93 17.02
CA GLY A 51 -4.64 -26.35 18.37
C GLY A 51 -4.23 -27.78 18.62
N ASN A 52 -3.88 -28.12 19.85
CA ASN A 52 -3.53 -29.50 20.23
C ASN A 52 -4.77 -30.40 20.33
N GLY A 53 -4.64 -31.68 19.98
CA GLY A 53 -5.65 -32.69 20.24
C GLY A 53 -5.81 -32.99 21.74
N CYS A 54 -7.01 -33.30 22.13
CA CYS A 54 -7.35 -33.55 23.53
C CYS A 54 -7.21 -35.03 23.88
N LEU A 55 -6.67 -35.31 25.08
CA LEU A 55 -6.69 -36.60 25.71
C LEU A 55 -7.82 -36.64 26.76
N SER A 56 -8.93 -37.27 26.44
CA SER A 56 -10.07 -37.36 27.32
C SER A 56 -10.75 -38.72 27.21
N PHE A 57 -11.36 -39.17 28.32
CA PHE A 57 -12.15 -40.37 28.38
C PHE A 57 -13.52 -40.03 28.97
N ARG A 58 -14.57 -40.61 28.39
CA ARG A 58 -15.95 -40.45 28.83
C ARG A 58 -16.12 -40.93 30.26
N ARG A 59 -16.58 -40.06 31.16
CA ARG A 59 -16.88 -40.35 32.54
C ARG A 59 -18.31 -39.93 32.83
N GLU A 60 -19.19 -40.92 32.92
CA GLU A 60 -20.60 -40.68 33.23
C GLU A 60 -21.04 -41.64 34.38
N LYS A 61 -22.09 -41.22 35.09
CA LYS A 61 -22.71 -42.06 36.10
C LYS A 61 -23.22 -43.33 35.42
N TYR A 62 -22.90 -44.51 35.97
CA TYR A 62 -23.21 -45.84 35.43
C TYR A 62 -22.41 -46.29 34.18
N VAL A 63 -21.37 -45.57 33.77
CA VAL A 63 -20.47 -46.00 32.70
C VAL A 63 -19.07 -46.20 33.30
N GLU A 64 -18.73 -47.39 33.74
CA GLU A 64 -17.46 -47.67 34.43
C GLU A 64 -16.23 -47.55 33.53
N ARG A 65 -16.36 -47.90 32.24
CA ARG A 65 -15.28 -47.88 31.24
C ARG A 65 -15.71 -47.11 30.00
N GLY A 66 -15.80 -45.78 30.13
CA GLY A 66 -16.05 -44.92 28.99
C GLY A 66 -14.87 -44.95 27.99
N GLY A 67 -15.18 -44.99 26.70
CA GLY A 67 -14.19 -44.94 25.64
C GLY A 67 -13.50 -43.57 25.52
N PRO A 68 -12.52 -43.45 24.62
CA PRO A 68 -11.90 -42.17 24.32
C PRO A 68 -12.96 -41.18 23.79
N ASP A 69 -12.92 -39.96 24.27
CA ASP A 69 -13.83 -38.84 23.88
C ASP A 69 -13.13 -37.51 23.68
N GLY A 70 -11.80 -37.52 23.53
CA GLY A 70 -11.04 -36.32 23.26
C GLY A 70 -11.20 -35.86 21.79
N GLY A 71 -11.62 -34.62 21.60
CA GLY A 71 -11.77 -33.97 20.28
C GLY A 71 -10.45 -33.49 19.70
N ASP A 72 -10.47 -33.19 18.41
CA ASP A 72 -9.34 -32.64 17.69
C ASP A 72 -9.16 -31.14 18.04
N GLY A 73 -7.99 -30.58 17.83
CA GLY A 73 -7.78 -29.14 17.86
C GLY A 73 -8.44 -28.42 16.66
N GLY A 74 -8.42 -27.11 16.66
CA GLY A 74 -8.76 -26.28 15.51
C GLY A 74 -7.51 -25.95 14.67
N ASP A 75 -7.67 -25.71 13.39
CA ASP A 75 -6.57 -25.24 12.53
C ASP A 75 -6.17 -23.81 12.89
N GLY A 76 -4.91 -23.45 12.68
CA GLY A 76 -4.44 -22.07 12.79
C GLY A 76 -4.89 -21.23 11.59
N GLY A 77 -5.15 -19.95 11.81
CA GLY A 77 -5.49 -19.00 10.74
C GLY A 77 -4.28 -18.73 9.83
N SER A 78 -4.54 -18.55 8.55
CA SER A 78 -3.54 -18.17 7.55
C SER A 78 -3.41 -16.65 7.45
N VAL A 79 -2.30 -16.16 6.86
CA VAL A 79 -2.15 -14.74 6.50
C VAL A 79 -2.35 -14.60 5.01
N ILE A 80 -3.30 -13.75 4.63
CA ILE A 80 -3.72 -13.51 3.25
C ILE A 80 -3.47 -12.04 2.93
N MET A 81 -2.87 -11.75 1.78
CA MET A 81 -2.79 -10.40 1.24
C MET A 81 -3.86 -10.20 0.18
N GLU A 82 -4.57 -9.07 0.26
CA GLU A 82 -5.65 -8.71 -0.66
C GLU A 82 -5.38 -7.34 -1.29
N ALA A 83 -5.51 -7.26 -2.61
CA ALA A 83 -5.41 -6.00 -3.35
C ALA A 83 -6.66 -5.14 -3.15
N ASP A 84 -6.51 -3.97 -2.55
CA ASP A 84 -7.59 -3.00 -2.37
C ASP A 84 -7.39 -1.78 -3.28
N SER A 85 -8.40 -1.49 -4.12
CA SER A 85 -8.38 -0.34 -5.05
C SER A 85 -8.51 1.02 -4.36
N ALA A 86 -8.92 1.05 -3.10
CA ALA A 86 -9.03 2.27 -2.31
C ALA A 86 -7.69 2.69 -1.68
N LEU A 87 -6.73 1.77 -1.61
CA LEU A 87 -5.40 2.03 -1.04
C LEU A 87 -4.41 2.44 -2.13
N ASN A 88 -3.61 3.48 -1.85
CA ASN A 88 -2.58 3.97 -2.77
C ASN A 88 -1.19 4.08 -2.11
N THR A 89 -1.04 3.64 -0.87
CA THR A 89 0.22 3.74 -0.13
C THR A 89 0.35 2.61 0.89
N MET A 90 1.57 2.24 1.21
CA MET A 90 1.91 1.23 2.22
C MET A 90 2.40 1.85 3.54
N VAL A 91 1.94 3.08 3.86
CA VAL A 91 2.40 3.81 5.06
C VAL A 91 2.18 3.02 6.34
N ASP A 92 1.05 2.32 6.47
CA ASP A 92 0.69 1.55 7.66
C ASP A 92 1.69 0.42 7.94
N TYR A 93 2.20 -0.23 6.90
CA TYR A 93 3.20 -1.30 7.00
C TYR A 93 4.58 -0.83 7.45
N ARG A 94 4.86 0.46 7.34
CA ARG A 94 6.09 1.06 7.87
C ARG A 94 6.04 1.22 9.38
N PHE A 95 4.87 1.48 9.94
CA PHE A 95 4.68 1.66 11.38
C PHE A 95 4.49 0.31 12.08
N GLN A 96 3.62 -0.54 11.55
CA GLN A 96 3.41 -1.87 12.07
C GLN A 96 4.13 -2.89 11.18
N ARG A 97 5.15 -3.54 11.73
CA ARG A 97 6.01 -4.48 10.98
C ARG A 97 5.72 -5.94 11.28
N GLN A 98 4.86 -6.26 12.25
CA GLN A 98 4.56 -7.62 12.63
C GLN A 98 3.05 -7.84 12.63
N TYR A 99 2.65 -8.92 12.00
CA TYR A 99 1.26 -9.33 11.87
C TYR A 99 1.12 -10.79 12.26
N ARG A 100 0.11 -11.11 13.08
CA ARG A 100 -0.14 -12.46 13.57
C ARG A 100 -1.57 -12.85 13.31
N ALA A 101 -1.79 -14.01 12.67
CA ALA A 101 -3.10 -14.63 12.57
C ALA A 101 -3.44 -15.38 13.87
N GLU A 102 -4.70 -15.67 14.05
CA GLU A 102 -5.22 -16.35 15.23
C GLU A 102 -4.79 -17.83 15.25
N SER A 103 -4.42 -18.33 16.42
CA SER A 103 -4.11 -19.76 16.60
C SER A 103 -5.39 -20.56 16.85
N GLY A 104 -5.42 -21.82 16.39
CA GLY A 104 -6.51 -22.73 16.67
C GLY A 104 -6.61 -23.09 18.15
N GLU A 105 -7.82 -23.24 18.65
CA GLU A 105 -8.06 -23.68 20.01
C GLU A 105 -7.75 -25.18 20.18
N PRO A 106 -7.30 -25.60 21.36
CA PRO A 106 -7.14 -27.02 21.65
C PRO A 106 -8.50 -27.74 21.69
N GLY A 107 -8.51 -28.99 21.30
CA GLY A 107 -9.66 -29.86 21.44
C GLY A 107 -10.08 -30.01 22.90
N ARG A 108 -11.32 -30.42 23.12
CA ARG A 108 -11.90 -30.63 24.47
C ARG A 108 -12.51 -32.01 24.57
N GLY A 109 -12.82 -32.43 25.80
CA GLY A 109 -13.55 -33.67 26.05
C GLY A 109 -14.95 -33.67 25.42
N ARG A 110 -15.64 -34.80 25.46
CA ARG A 110 -16.96 -35.03 24.82
C ARG A 110 -16.91 -34.86 23.30
N ASN A 111 -15.78 -35.22 22.71
CA ASN A 111 -15.53 -35.11 21.25
C ASN A 111 -15.73 -33.71 20.67
N CYS A 112 -15.49 -32.69 21.49
CA CYS A 112 -15.57 -31.28 21.03
C CYS A 112 -14.26 -30.87 20.35
N THR A 113 -14.37 -30.52 19.07
CA THR A 113 -13.27 -29.96 18.30
C THR A 113 -13.00 -28.52 18.73
N GLY A 114 -11.74 -28.09 18.77
CA GLY A 114 -11.35 -26.71 19.00
C GLY A 114 -11.80 -25.78 17.84
N LYS A 115 -12.09 -24.52 18.14
CA LYS A 115 -12.37 -23.51 17.10
C LYS A 115 -11.11 -23.30 16.25
N SER A 116 -11.25 -23.25 14.92
CA SER A 116 -10.16 -22.83 14.03
C SER A 116 -9.90 -21.33 14.20
N GLY A 117 -8.63 -20.94 14.13
CA GLY A 117 -8.23 -19.53 14.12
C GLY A 117 -8.74 -18.81 12.88
N GLU A 118 -9.04 -17.54 13.03
CA GLU A 118 -9.48 -16.71 11.90
C GLU A 118 -8.29 -16.30 11.04
N ASP A 119 -8.51 -16.29 9.71
CA ASP A 119 -7.50 -15.81 8.76
C ASP A 119 -7.29 -14.31 8.90
N LEU A 120 -6.03 -13.88 8.82
CA LEU A 120 -5.68 -12.46 8.85
C LEU A 120 -5.55 -11.94 7.41
N VAL A 121 -6.47 -11.05 7.03
CA VAL A 121 -6.43 -10.38 5.72
C VAL A 121 -5.71 -9.04 5.83
N LEU A 122 -4.59 -8.90 5.10
CA LEU A 122 -3.80 -7.69 5.01
C LEU A 122 -4.07 -7.02 3.66
N LYS A 123 -4.60 -5.79 3.69
CA LYS A 123 -4.95 -5.04 2.49
C LYS A 123 -3.76 -4.24 1.97
N VAL A 124 -3.43 -4.43 0.69
CA VAL A 124 -2.34 -3.73 0.01
C VAL A 124 -2.84 -3.02 -1.24
N PRO A 125 -2.16 -1.96 -1.71
CA PRO A 125 -2.50 -1.30 -2.96
C PRO A 125 -2.41 -2.24 -4.16
N ILE A 126 -3.20 -1.98 -5.20
CA ILE A 126 -3.10 -2.68 -6.49
C ILE A 126 -1.71 -2.44 -7.09
N GLY A 127 -1.08 -3.50 -7.63
CA GLY A 127 0.27 -3.46 -8.20
C GLY A 127 1.37 -3.66 -7.18
N THR A 128 1.02 -4.16 -5.99
CA THR A 128 2.02 -4.60 -5.00
C THR A 128 2.58 -5.95 -5.38
N THR A 129 3.91 -6.03 -5.47
CA THR A 129 4.67 -7.29 -5.59
C THR A 129 5.11 -7.70 -4.19
N ILE A 130 4.93 -8.97 -3.89
CA ILE A 130 5.28 -9.58 -2.61
C ILE A 130 6.47 -10.48 -2.85
N LEU A 131 7.57 -10.19 -2.17
CA LEU A 131 8.79 -10.98 -2.19
C LEU A 131 9.03 -11.58 -0.81
N ASP A 132 9.58 -12.76 -0.78
CA ASP A 132 10.14 -13.34 0.43
C ASP A 132 11.52 -12.70 0.66
N GLU A 133 11.73 -12.07 1.83
CA GLU A 133 12.94 -11.29 2.11
C GLU A 133 14.18 -12.21 2.28
N ASP A 134 13.96 -13.44 2.76
CA ASP A 134 15.05 -14.39 3.02
C ASP A 134 15.53 -15.08 1.74
N SER A 135 14.60 -15.49 0.87
CA SER A 135 14.93 -16.19 -0.39
C SER A 135 15.08 -15.27 -1.60
N GLY A 136 14.51 -14.05 -1.53
CA GLY A 136 14.39 -13.13 -2.67
C GLY A 136 13.39 -13.61 -3.74
N GLU A 137 12.63 -14.66 -3.48
CA GLU A 137 11.64 -15.21 -4.40
C GLU A 137 10.39 -14.32 -4.47
N VAL A 138 9.86 -14.11 -5.67
CA VAL A 138 8.57 -13.42 -5.87
C VAL A 138 7.45 -14.40 -5.59
N LEU A 139 6.73 -14.20 -4.47
CA LEU A 139 5.58 -15.00 -4.09
C LEU A 139 4.36 -14.70 -4.95
N GLY A 140 4.21 -13.45 -5.40
CA GLY A 140 3.13 -13.04 -6.27
C GLY A 140 3.08 -11.54 -6.55
N ASP A 141 2.25 -11.17 -7.55
CA ASP A 141 1.97 -9.78 -7.93
C ASP A 141 0.45 -9.56 -7.89
N LEU A 142 0.01 -8.65 -7.04
CA LEU A 142 -1.39 -8.29 -6.83
C LEU A 142 -1.77 -7.15 -7.77
N SER A 143 -2.09 -7.47 -9.02
CA SER A 143 -2.35 -6.51 -10.10
C SER A 143 -3.83 -6.13 -10.28
N THR A 144 -4.75 -6.92 -9.71
CA THR A 144 -6.19 -6.73 -9.87
C THR A 144 -6.87 -6.54 -8.52
N GLY A 145 -7.80 -5.59 -8.43
CA GLY A 145 -8.56 -5.35 -7.19
C GLY A 145 -9.33 -6.59 -6.73
N GLY A 146 -9.28 -6.88 -5.43
CA GLY A 146 -9.88 -8.08 -4.84
C GLY A 146 -9.06 -9.37 -5.04
N GLN A 147 -7.93 -9.31 -5.73
CA GLN A 147 -7.03 -10.46 -5.84
C GLN A 147 -6.43 -10.79 -4.49
N GLN A 148 -6.44 -12.07 -4.12
CA GLN A 148 -5.93 -12.57 -2.84
C GLN A 148 -4.75 -13.52 -3.06
N LEU A 149 -3.78 -13.46 -2.16
CA LEU A 149 -2.62 -14.35 -2.11
C LEU A 149 -2.37 -14.82 -0.67
N VAL A 150 -2.32 -16.12 -0.46
CA VAL A 150 -1.91 -16.69 0.83
C VAL A 150 -0.40 -16.60 0.95
N VAL A 151 0.09 -15.80 1.87
CA VAL A 151 1.53 -15.56 2.09
C VAL A 151 2.14 -16.40 3.19
N ALA A 152 1.32 -16.84 4.17
CA ALA A 152 1.75 -17.78 5.21
C ALA A 152 0.56 -18.66 5.61
N ARG A 153 0.77 -19.96 5.64
CA ARG A 153 -0.28 -20.95 5.94
C ARG A 153 -0.33 -21.24 7.43
N GLY A 154 -1.55 -21.33 7.95
CA GLY A 154 -1.81 -21.77 9.31
C GLY A 154 -1.35 -23.22 9.57
N GLY A 155 -1.02 -23.52 10.81
CA GLY A 155 -0.67 -24.85 11.23
C GLY A 155 -1.89 -25.77 11.30
N PHE A 156 -1.70 -27.05 11.00
CA PHE A 156 -2.74 -28.08 11.10
C PHE A 156 -3.02 -28.40 12.56
N HIS A 157 -4.26 -28.72 12.85
CA HIS A 157 -4.72 -29.14 14.16
C HIS A 157 -4.10 -30.48 14.61
N GLY A 158 -4.00 -30.66 15.89
CA GLY A 158 -3.64 -31.92 16.51
C GLY A 158 -4.86 -32.84 16.66
N LEU A 159 -4.63 -34.15 16.53
CA LEU A 159 -5.68 -35.16 16.61
C LEU A 159 -5.93 -35.58 18.08
N GLY A 160 -7.20 -35.61 18.45
CA GLY A 160 -7.66 -36.16 19.74
C GLY A 160 -7.55 -37.67 19.84
N ASN A 161 -7.58 -38.19 21.05
CA ASN A 161 -7.42 -39.63 21.25
C ASN A 161 -8.54 -40.47 20.62
N THR A 162 -9.69 -39.90 20.33
CA THR A 162 -10.79 -40.59 19.64
C THR A 162 -10.38 -41.08 18.24
N ARG A 163 -9.50 -40.35 17.54
CA ARG A 163 -9.02 -40.73 16.21
C ARG A 163 -8.13 -41.96 16.18
N PHE A 164 -7.48 -42.28 17.30
CA PHE A 164 -6.57 -43.43 17.44
C PHE A 164 -7.28 -44.71 17.95
N LYS A 165 -8.62 -44.67 18.07
CA LYS A 165 -9.41 -45.84 18.45
C LYS A 165 -9.38 -46.88 17.33
N SER A 166 -9.01 -48.11 17.68
CA SER A 166 -8.99 -49.25 16.78
C SER A 166 -9.57 -50.51 17.45
N SER A 167 -9.72 -51.60 16.71
CA SER A 167 -10.16 -52.90 17.25
C SER A 167 -9.20 -53.46 18.30
N THR A 168 -7.92 -53.21 18.13
CA THR A 168 -6.85 -53.65 19.04
C THR A 168 -6.58 -52.64 20.16
N ASN A 169 -6.75 -51.36 19.91
CA ASN A 169 -6.58 -50.31 20.92
C ASN A 169 -7.90 -49.57 21.15
N ARG A 170 -8.71 -50.06 22.10
CA ARG A 170 -10.03 -49.49 22.43
C ARG A 170 -9.98 -48.27 23.32
N ALA A 171 -8.85 -48.00 23.99
CA ALA A 171 -8.68 -46.89 24.92
C ALA A 171 -7.31 -46.20 24.70
N PRO A 172 -7.09 -45.59 23.50
CA PRO A 172 -5.80 -44.94 23.18
C PRO A 172 -5.56 -43.74 24.09
N ARG A 173 -4.31 -43.64 24.55
CA ARG A 173 -3.80 -42.46 25.28
C ARG A 173 -2.91 -41.57 24.42
N GLN A 174 -2.98 -41.78 23.13
CA GLN A 174 -2.19 -41.02 22.16
C GLN A 174 -2.97 -39.81 21.63
N THR A 175 -2.33 -38.67 21.54
CA THR A 175 -2.81 -37.46 20.88
C THR A 175 -1.66 -36.86 20.08
N THR A 176 -1.94 -35.99 19.11
CA THR A 176 -0.90 -35.21 18.44
C THR A 176 -0.99 -33.75 18.81
N PRO A 177 0.14 -33.04 18.94
CA PRO A 177 0.13 -31.59 19.03
C PRO A 177 -0.28 -30.99 17.67
N GLY A 178 -0.81 -29.77 17.67
CA GLY A 178 -0.95 -28.99 16.46
C GLY A 178 0.41 -28.54 15.93
N THR A 179 0.53 -28.39 14.62
CA THR A 179 1.74 -27.92 13.99
C THR A 179 1.89 -26.40 14.12
N GLU A 180 3.12 -25.91 14.10
CA GLU A 180 3.36 -24.46 14.03
C GLU A 180 2.86 -23.92 12.69
N GLY A 181 2.38 -22.67 12.69
CA GLY A 181 2.10 -21.93 11.45
C GLY A 181 3.38 -21.42 10.79
N GLU A 182 3.29 -21.12 9.52
CA GLU A 182 4.41 -20.55 8.77
C GLU A 182 4.75 -19.15 9.27
N THR A 183 6.05 -18.85 9.34
CA THR A 183 6.57 -17.51 9.61
C THR A 183 7.38 -17.08 8.40
N ARG A 184 7.12 -15.88 7.88
CA ARG A 184 7.86 -15.33 6.73
C ARG A 184 8.18 -13.86 6.94
N ALA A 185 9.39 -13.47 6.54
CA ALA A 185 9.77 -12.09 6.34
C ALA A 185 9.44 -11.70 4.89
N LEU A 186 8.62 -10.70 4.71
CA LEU A 186 8.12 -10.28 3.41
C LEU A 186 8.59 -8.87 3.09
N LYS A 187 9.07 -8.68 1.87
CA LYS A 187 9.31 -7.38 1.28
C LYS A 187 8.18 -7.06 0.32
N LEU A 188 7.49 -5.98 0.57
CA LEU A 188 6.41 -5.45 -0.26
C LEU A 188 6.98 -4.35 -1.15
N GLU A 189 6.78 -4.45 -2.45
CA GLU A 189 7.19 -3.43 -3.42
C GLU A 189 5.99 -2.98 -4.25
N LEU A 190 5.68 -1.68 -4.20
CA LEU A 190 4.60 -1.10 -4.99
C LEU A 190 5.13 -0.67 -6.37
N LYS A 191 4.72 -1.39 -7.41
CA LYS A 191 5.13 -1.11 -8.81
C LYS A 191 4.25 -0.08 -9.53
N VAL A 192 3.22 0.43 -8.90
CA VAL A 192 2.35 1.48 -9.46
C VAL A 192 2.97 2.83 -9.17
N LEU A 193 3.47 3.49 -10.21
CA LEU A 193 4.12 4.78 -10.08
C LEU A 193 3.12 5.93 -9.91
N ALA A 194 1.98 5.89 -10.60
CA ALA A 194 0.95 6.93 -10.50
C ALA A 194 -0.39 6.48 -11.05
N ASP A 195 -1.47 7.07 -10.52
CA ASP A 195 -2.83 6.93 -11.05
C ASP A 195 -3.03 7.84 -12.26
N VAL A 196 -2.39 9.02 -12.24
CA VAL A 196 -2.51 10.06 -13.24
C VAL A 196 -1.13 10.44 -13.78
N GLY A 197 -0.94 10.32 -15.09
CA GLY A 197 0.27 10.75 -15.78
C GLY A 197 0.10 12.15 -16.40
N LEU A 198 1.08 13.05 -16.22
CA LEU A 198 1.09 14.34 -16.87
C LEU A 198 1.87 14.27 -18.17
N LEU A 199 1.25 14.74 -19.24
CA LEU A 199 1.82 14.93 -20.56
C LEU A 199 1.90 16.42 -20.87
N GLY A 200 2.87 16.84 -21.65
CA GLY A 200 3.00 18.24 -22.10
C GLY A 200 4.43 18.59 -22.42
N LEU A 201 4.62 19.60 -23.26
CA LEU A 201 5.94 20.14 -23.63
C LEU A 201 6.73 20.63 -22.40
N PRO A 202 8.05 20.78 -22.48
CA PRO A 202 8.82 21.50 -21.48
C PRO A 202 8.18 22.89 -21.23
N ASN A 203 8.21 23.32 -19.97
CA ASN A 203 7.62 24.61 -19.55
C ASN A 203 6.09 24.76 -19.71
N ALA A 204 5.34 23.73 -20.15
CA ALA A 204 3.89 23.78 -20.20
C ALA A 204 3.22 23.93 -18.81
N GLY A 205 3.98 23.80 -17.73
CA GLY A 205 3.53 23.99 -16.36
C GLY A 205 3.27 22.72 -15.57
N LYS A 206 3.69 21.53 -16.05
CA LYS A 206 3.50 20.24 -15.38
C LYS A 206 3.98 20.23 -13.93
N SER A 207 5.22 20.61 -13.69
CA SER A 207 5.80 20.62 -12.34
C SER A 207 5.15 21.67 -11.42
N THR A 208 4.68 22.78 -11.99
CA THR A 208 3.91 23.81 -11.26
C THR A 208 2.54 23.23 -10.85
N PHE A 209 1.89 22.54 -11.77
CA PHE A 209 0.62 21.86 -11.50
C PHE A 209 0.76 20.85 -10.35
N ILE A 210 1.76 19.96 -10.40
CA ILE A 210 2.02 18.99 -9.31
C ILE A 210 2.21 19.70 -7.97
N ARG A 211 2.98 20.79 -7.94
CA ARG A 211 3.22 21.56 -6.71
C ARG A 211 1.94 22.21 -6.17
N ALA A 212 1.05 22.64 -7.06
CA ALA A 212 -0.20 23.28 -6.67
C ALA A 212 -1.24 22.30 -6.11
N VAL A 213 -1.32 21.08 -6.67
CA VAL A 213 -2.33 20.09 -6.29
C VAL A 213 -1.86 19.11 -5.23
N SER A 214 -0.55 18.95 -5.05
CA SER A 214 0.01 18.01 -4.08
C SER A 214 -0.16 18.52 -2.64
N SER A 215 -0.71 17.67 -1.78
CA SER A 215 -0.84 17.94 -0.34
C SER A 215 0.48 17.85 0.43
N ALA A 216 1.54 17.33 -0.20
CA ALA A 216 2.90 17.28 0.32
C ALA A 216 3.88 17.84 -0.71
N ARG A 217 5.08 18.25 -0.30
CA ARG A 217 6.13 18.64 -1.26
C ARG A 217 6.36 17.49 -2.24
N PRO A 218 6.27 17.73 -3.55
CA PRO A 218 6.53 16.71 -4.56
C PRO A 218 7.87 16.04 -4.29
N LYS A 219 7.88 14.72 -4.30
CA LYS A 219 9.07 13.93 -4.07
C LYS A 219 9.70 13.63 -5.42
N VAL A 220 10.97 13.93 -5.53
CA VAL A 220 11.84 13.41 -6.58
C VAL A 220 12.16 11.98 -6.19
N ALA A 221 11.66 11.01 -6.93
CA ALA A 221 11.88 9.60 -6.59
C ALA A 221 13.06 9.07 -7.40
N ASP A 222 14.16 8.75 -6.71
CA ASP A 222 15.31 8.07 -7.31
C ASP A 222 14.98 6.59 -7.50
N TYR A 223 14.56 6.24 -8.70
CA TYR A 223 14.44 4.85 -9.09
C TYR A 223 15.73 4.38 -9.78
N PRO A 224 16.34 3.29 -9.35
CA PRO A 224 17.63 2.83 -9.87
C PRO A 224 17.63 2.45 -11.36
N PHE A 225 16.45 2.47 -11.99
CA PHE A 225 16.24 2.16 -13.41
C PHE A 225 15.80 3.37 -14.25
N THR A 226 15.81 4.61 -13.68
CA THR A 226 15.44 5.83 -14.41
C THR A 226 16.64 6.75 -14.55
N THR A 227 16.94 7.16 -15.80
CA THR A 227 17.89 8.25 -16.09
C THR A 227 17.25 9.63 -15.88
N LEU A 228 15.89 9.67 -15.88
CA LEU A 228 15.10 10.88 -15.67
C LEU A 228 14.24 10.66 -14.43
N VAL A 229 14.45 11.46 -13.43
CA VAL A 229 13.79 11.33 -12.13
C VAL A 229 12.38 11.92 -12.19
N PRO A 230 11.31 11.11 -12.03
CA PRO A 230 9.95 11.62 -12.09
C PRO A 230 9.62 12.44 -10.85
N ASN A 231 8.87 13.52 -11.03
CA ASN A 231 8.26 14.25 -9.94
C ASN A 231 6.92 13.60 -9.59
N LEU A 232 6.78 13.09 -8.37
CA LEU A 232 5.55 12.50 -7.87
C LEU A 232 4.87 13.46 -6.90
N GLY A 233 3.56 13.65 -7.06
CA GLY A 233 2.71 14.41 -6.15
C GLY A 233 1.55 13.57 -5.66
N VAL A 234 1.24 13.63 -4.37
CA VAL A 234 0.07 12.98 -3.77
C VAL A 234 -1.05 14.01 -3.63
N VAL A 235 -2.17 13.76 -4.31
CA VAL A 235 -3.36 14.60 -4.25
C VAL A 235 -4.36 13.97 -3.28
N LYS A 236 -4.72 14.69 -2.23
CA LYS A 236 -5.76 14.28 -1.27
C LYS A 236 -7.12 14.73 -1.77
N VAL A 237 -8.06 13.80 -1.90
CA VAL A 237 -9.46 14.08 -2.22
C VAL A 237 -10.26 14.29 -0.93
N ASP A 238 -10.08 13.39 0.03
CA ASP A 238 -10.68 13.43 1.36
C ASP A 238 -9.78 12.76 2.41
N ALA A 239 -10.30 12.51 3.60
CA ALA A 239 -9.54 11.90 4.70
C ALA A 239 -9.02 10.48 4.38
N TYR A 240 -9.71 9.76 3.49
CA TYR A 240 -9.46 8.34 3.20
C TYR A 240 -9.05 8.07 1.76
N ARG A 241 -9.20 9.04 0.84
CA ARG A 241 -8.90 8.87 -0.57
C ARG A 241 -7.85 9.85 -1.04
N SER A 242 -6.82 9.31 -1.65
CA SER A 242 -5.76 10.06 -2.32
C SER A 242 -5.39 9.37 -3.63
N PHE A 243 -4.80 10.09 -4.56
CA PHE A 243 -4.23 9.53 -5.77
C PHE A 243 -2.87 10.16 -6.07
N VAL A 244 -2.06 9.45 -6.82
CA VAL A 244 -0.71 9.87 -7.16
C VAL A 244 -0.68 10.41 -8.58
N VAL A 245 -0.07 11.58 -8.74
CA VAL A 245 0.19 12.24 -10.03
C VAL A 245 1.67 12.16 -10.31
N ALA A 246 2.06 11.71 -11.50
CA ALA A 246 3.45 11.67 -11.94
C ALA A 246 3.68 12.59 -13.14
N ASP A 247 4.75 13.37 -13.10
CA ASP A 247 5.29 14.03 -14.29
C ASP A 247 6.02 12.97 -15.12
N ILE A 248 5.70 12.91 -16.43
CA ILE A 248 6.34 12.02 -17.39
C ILE A 248 7.45 12.82 -18.09
N PRO A 249 8.68 12.88 -17.54
CA PRO A 249 9.77 13.57 -18.20
C PRO A 249 10.28 12.77 -19.40
N GLY A 250 10.73 13.45 -20.44
CA GLY A 250 11.50 12.82 -21.53
C GLY A 250 10.72 12.18 -22.66
N LEU A 251 9.41 12.48 -22.83
CA LEU A 251 8.71 12.13 -24.06
C LEU A 251 9.19 12.93 -25.28
N ILE A 252 9.91 14.05 -25.08
CA ILE A 252 10.17 15.04 -26.13
C ILE A 252 11.64 15.17 -26.57
N GLU A 253 12.60 14.61 -25.83
CA GLU A 253 14.01 14.70 -26.22
C GLU A 253 14.65 13.33 -26.40
N GLY A 254 14.59 12.78 -27.63
CA GLY A 254 15.42 11.66 -28.06
C GLY A 254 15.06 10.28 -27.49
N ALA A 255 13.83 10.05 -27.02
CA ALA A 255 13.40 8.75 -26.53
C ALA A 255 13.39 7.66 -27.63
N SER A 256 13.39 8.05 -28.90
CA SER A 256 13.50 7.16 -30.07
C SER A 256 14.94 6.75 -30.41
N GLU A 257 15.97 7.43 -29.89
CA GLU A 257 17.36 7.17 -30.22
C GLU A 257 18.13 6.46 -29.09
N GLY A 258 17.65 5.32 -28.64
CA GLY A 258 18.53 4.27 -28.17
C GLY A 258 19.21 4.45 -26.82
N ALA A 259 18.47 4.44 -25.71
CA ALA A 259 19.02 3.91 -24.47
C ALA A 259 17.92 3.13 -23.71
N GLY A 260 18.04 1.83 -23.65
CA GLY A 260 17.04 0.87 -23.10
C GLY A 260 16.57 1.07 -21.67
N LEU A 261 16.99 2.15 -21.00
CA LEU A 261 16.59 2.54 -19.65
C LEU A 261 15.26 3.32 -19.62
N GLY A 262 14.99 4.17 -20.61
CA GLY A 262 13.69 4.87 -20.74
C GLY A 262 12.51 3.93 -20.95
N ILE A 263 12.69 2.84 -21.66
CA ILE A 263 11.66 1.83 -21.96
C ILE A 263 11.17 1.12 -20.70
N ARG A 264 12.02 0.90 -19.70
CA ARG A 264 11.62 0.26 -18.44
C ARG A 264 10.74 1.19 -17.59
N PHE A 265 11.10 2.43 -17.46
CA PHE A 265 10.31 3.45 -16.76
C PHE A 265 8.92 3.62 -17.39
N LEU A 266 8.86 3.64 -18.69
CA LEU A 266 7.63 3.84 -19.44
C LEU A 266 6.70 2.61 -19.39
N LYS A 267 7.23 1.39 -19.21
CA LYS A 267 6.42 0.22 -18.88
C LYS A 267 5.68 0.35 -17.54
N HIS A 268 6.23 1.11 -16.58
CA HIS A 268 5.55 1.40 -15.32
C HIS A 268 4.45 2.46 -15.50
N LEU A 269 4.64 3.39 -16.43
CA LEU A 269 3.62 4.40 -16.78
C LEU A 269 2.43 3.83 -17.57
N THR A 270 2.57 2.67 -18.22
CA THR A 270 1.43 2.00 -18.88
C THR A 270 0.32 1.60 -17.90
N ARG A 271 0.58 1.64 -16.60
CA ARG A 271 -0.40 1.37 -15.54
C ARG A 271 -1.21 2.60 -15.10
N ASN A 272 -0.88 3.81 -15.57
CA ASN A 272 -1.67 5.01 -15.29
C ASN A 272 -3.12 4.82 -15.79
N ARG A 273 -4.09 5.24 -14.99
CA ARG A 273 -5.51 5.13 -15.32
C ARG A 273 -5.95 6.24 -16.28
N ILE A 274 -5.41 7.44 -16.08
CA ILE A 274 -5.79 8.66 -16.80
C ILE A 274 -4.52 9.42 -17.15
N LEU A 275 -4.52 10.10 -18.31
CA LEU A 275 -3.48 11.02 -18.71
C LEU A 275 -4.05 12.45 -18.72
N LEU A 276 -3.34 13.40 -18.10
CA LEU A 276 -3.61 14.82 -18.20
C LEU A 276 -2.64 15.44 -19.18
N HIS A 277 -3.16 15.86 -20.32
CA HIS A 277 -2.38 16.54 -21.35
C HIS A 277 -2.44 18.05 -21.12
N ILE A 278 -1.34 18.61 -20.60
CA ILE A 278 -1.21 20.05 -20.30
C ILE A 278 -0.65 20.76 -21.52
N VAL A 279 -1.44 21.66 -22.09
CA VAL A 279 -1.09 22.47 -23.25
C VAL A 279 -0.89 23.93 -22.81
N ASP A 280 0.24 24.49 -23.17
CA ASP A 280 0.55 25.91 -22.94
C ASP A 280 -0.18 26.77 -23.98
N MET A 281 -1.10 27.62 -23.51
CA MET A 281 -1.87 28.50 -24.40
C MET A 281 -1.15 29.81 -24.71
N ALA A 282 -0.04 30.11 -24.01
CA ALA A 282 0.79 31.31 -24.20
C ALA A 282 2.27 30.93 -24.36
N PRO A 283 2.63 30.11 -25.37
CA PRO A 283 4.02 29.68 -25.55
C PRO A 283 4.90 30.86 -25.93
N TRP A 284 6.06 30.95 -25.29
CA TRP A 284 7.03 32.03 -25.53
C TRP A 284 7.86 31.81 -26.79
N ASP A 285 7.94 30.59 -27.30
CA ASP A 285 8.69 30.14 -28.47
C ASP A 285 7.92 30.29 -29.78
N GLY A 286 6.68 30.76 -29.74
CA GLY A 286 5.81 30.97 -30.89
C GLY A 286 5.26 29.70 -31.53
N VAL A 287 5.43 28.54 -30.92
CA VAL A 287 4.84 27.29 -31.41
C VAL A 287 3.32 27.33 -31.19
N GLU A 288 2.53 27.04 -32.22
CA GLU A 288 1.08 27.00 -32.05
C GLU A 288 0.65 25.91 -31.06
N PRO A 289 -0.26 26.19 -30.07
CA PRO A 289 -0.71 25.23 -29.09
C PRO A 289 -1.31 23.95 -29.69
N ALA A 290 -1.96 24.03 -30.83
CA ALA A 290 -2.53 22.89 -31.54
C ALA A 290 -1.41 21.98 -32.08
N ASP A 291 -0.38 22.52 -32.71
CA ASP A 291 0.74 21.74 -33.24
C ASP A 291 1.50 21.06 -32.08
N ALA A 292 1.71 21.77 -30.99
CA ALA A 292 2.32 21.26 -29.77
C ALA A 292 1.52 20.06 -29.20
N ALA A 293 0.20 20.16 -29.17
CA ALA A 293 -0.67 19.09 -28.70
C ALA A 293 -0.60 17.86 -29.59
N VAL A 294 -0.65 18.05 -30.92
CA VAL A 294 -0.54 16.94 -31.90
C VAL A 294 0.82 16.28 -31.84
N ALA A 295 1.90 17.03 -31.68
CA ALA A 295 3.26 16.49 -31.60
C ALA A 295 3.39 15.48 -30.43
N ILE A 296 2.86 15.84 -29.25
CA ILE A 296 2.88 14.95 -28.08
C ILE A 296 2.03 13.70 -28.30
N VAL A 297 0.87 13.80 -28.94
CA VAL A 297 0.04 12.66 -29.26
C VAL A 297 0.75 11.69 -30.18
N ASN A 298 1.36 12.21 -31.26
CA ASN A 298 2.12 11.41 -32.21
C ASN A 298 3.33 10.72 -31.54
N GLU A 299 4.02 11.42 -30.65
CA GLU A 299 5.13 10.84 -29.89
C GLU A 299 4.66 9.74 -28.94
N LEU A 300 3.54 9.95 -28.24
CA LEU A 300 2.95 8.95 -27.34
C LEU A 300 2.54 7.69 -28.10
N GLU A 301 1.97 7.83 -29.31
CA GLU A 301 1.59 6.70 -30.17
C GLU A 301 2.80 5.90 -30.67
N ARG A 302 3.86 6.59 -31.09
CA ARG A 302 5.12 5.96 -31.47
C ARG A 302 5.76 5.22 -30.33
N PHE A 303 5.60 5.77 -29.13
CA PHE A 303 6.21 5.26 -27.91
C PHE A 303 5.51 4.02 -27.36
N SER A 304 4.20 4.09 -27.14
CA SER A 304 3.36 3.00 -26.60
C SER A 304 1.91 3.12 -27.04
N PRO A 305 1.47 2.30 -27.98
CA PRO A 305 0.06 2.24 -28.39
C PRO A 305 -0.89 1.99 -27.21
N THR A 306 -0.45 1.20 -26.23
CA THR A 306 -1.23 0.91 -25.01
C THR A 306 -1.43 2.16 -24.16
N LEU A 307 -0.42 3.01 -24.04
CA LEU A 307 -0.53 4.27 -23.30
C LEU A 307 -1.35 5.29 -24.08
N ALA A 308 -1.20 5.33 -25.40
CA ALA A 308 -1.97 6.20 -26.30
C ALA A 308 -3.47 5.91 -26.27
N SER A 309 -3.88 4.65 -26.02
CA SER A 309 -5.28 4.25 -25.90
C SER A 309 -5.94 4.63 -24.56
N ARG A 310 -5.18 5.12 -23.59
CA ARG A 310 -5.73 5.54 -22.29
C ARG A 310 -6.58 6.81 -22.40
N PRO A 311 -7.60 6.97 -21.53
CA PRO A 311 -8.37 8.22 -21.46
C PRO A 311 -7.44 9.41 -21.24
N ARG A 312 -7.58 10.43 -22.09
CA ARG A 312 -6.79 11.68 -21.99
C ARG A 312 -7.71 12.85 -21.71
N TRP A 313 -7.35 13.65 -20.71
CA TRP A 313 -8.03 14.90 -20.42
C TRP A 313 -7.11 16.05 -20.80
N LEU A 314 -7.63 16.97 -21.60
CA LEU A 314 -6.91 18.14 -22.03
C LEU A 314 -7.02 19.25 -20.98
N VAL A 315 -5.88 19.81 -20.60
CA VAL A 315 -5.78 20.92 -19.65
C VAL A 315 -5.13 22.11 -20.36
N LEU A 316 -5.89 23.17 -20.60
CA LEU A 316 -5.41 24.41 -21.18
C LEU A 316 -4.79 25.27 -20.07
N ASN A 317 -3.48 25.43 -20.08
CA ASN A 317 -2.74 26.16 -19.05
C ASN A 317 -2.30 27.54 -19.54
N LYS A 318 -2.01 28.45 -18.61
CA LYS A 318 -1.58 29.83 -18.84
C LYS A 318 -2.58 30.67 -19.64
N THR A 319 -3.84 30.39 -19.49
CA THR A 319 -4.94 31.12 -20.19
C THR A 319 -5.09 32.54 -19.69
N ASP A 320 -4.52 32.86 -18.55
CA ASP A 320 -4.46 34.20 -17.93
C ASP A 320 -3.46 35.15 -18.61
N LEU A 321 -2.57 34.61 -19.45
CA LEU A 321 -1.53 35.41 -20.13
C LEU A 321 -1.93 35.89 -21.52
N ILE A 322 -3.12 35.55 -22.02
CA ILE A 322 -3.60 35.90 -23.37
C ILE A 322 -4.99 36.50 -23.33
N ASP A 323 -5.29 37.32 -24.35
CA ASP A 323 -6.61 37.95 -24.50
C ASP A 323 -7.70 36.94 -24.80
N ALA A 324 -8.93 37.26 -24.40
CA ALA A 324 -10.08 36.35 -24.51
C ALA A 324 -10.40 35.94 -25.97
N GLU A 325 -10.14 36.82 -26.95
CA GLU A 325 -10.35 36.53 -28.38
C GLU A 325 -9.35 35.51 -28.89
N VAL A 326 -8.06 35.72 -28.59
CA VAL A 326 -6.96 34.80 -28.95
C VAL A 326 -7.14 33.43 -28.23
N LEU A 327 -7.59 33.46 -26.98
CA LEU A 327 -7.89 32.22 -26.24
C LEU A 327 -9.02 31.43 -26.92
N ALA A 328 -10.08 32.12 -27.37
CA ALA A 328 -11.20 31.46 -28.04
C ALA A 328 -10.79 30.81 -29.37
N GLU A 329 -9.91 31.49 -30.13
CA GLU A 329 -9.35 30.97 -31.39
C GLU A 329 -8.46 29.74 -31.15
N ARG A 330 -7.45 29.86 -30.29
CA ARG A 330 -6.54 28.76 -29.95
C ARG A 330 -7.27 27.57 -29.33
N ARG A 331 -8.28 27.81 -28.50
CA ARG A 331 -9.12 26.75 -27.95
C ARG A 331 -9.85 25.95 -29.03
N ARG A 332 -10.37 26.62 -30.08
CA ARG A 332 -11.05 25.93 -31.20
C ARG A 332 -10.07 25.13 -32.04
N ALA A 333 -8.82 25.55 -32.12
CA ALA A 333 -7.79 24.85 -32.87
C ALA A 333 -7.28 23.57 -32.12
N VAL A 334 -7.30 23.60 -30.79
CA VAL A 334 -6.78 22.48 -29.95
C VAL A 334 -7.84 21.43 -29.68
N ILE A 335 -9.12 21.79 -29.64
CA ILE A 335 -10.26 20.87 -29.39
C ILE A 335 -10.79 20.28 -30.69
#